data_88c19e20715d689601c6d47e4c1bbc50
#
_entry.id   88c19e20715d689601c6d47e4c1bbc50
#
_cell.length_a   1.000
_cell.length_b   1.000
_cell.length_c   1.000
_cell.angle_alpha   90.00
_cell.angle_beta   90.00
_cell.angle_gamma   90.00
#
_symmetry.space_group_name_H-M   'P 1'
#
loop_
_entity.id
_entity.type
_entity.pdbx_description
1 polymer ?
#
loop_
_entity_poly.entity_id
_entity_poly.type
_entity_poly.pdbx_seq_one_letter_code
_entity_poly.pdbx_strand_id
1 'polypeptide(L)'
;MPRPILPRQRIHLCLACILALALAGIGLVARSALLQAVAPGAAMAKAAEAFLGALAPEQAARVRRPFDDPKRTDWHFIPKFERKGLPLREMTPAQEKLALDLLAAAVSQPGFAKAGGIMALDEILRLHEGAKARNIRDGKRYFFTIFGTPSATDPWALSVEGHHLSLNFVVRDGRLVDSTPQFFGANPAEVRGDLPGLPGKGTRLLRDEEQIAFELLGALDAGQRAKALVAAECPADIRAAGTPQPPAEPPAGISWRDLTAPQRDILRRLVDAYCASMVAEVADERRALLAAAPGGWDALSFAWAGATQPGTGHYYRVEGPTMVIEFVNVQPDAEGNPANHIHCVWRDRTGDFDLPATAAR
;
A
#
# COMPACT_ATOMS: atom_id res chain seq x y z
N MET A 1 10.83 -58.24 -58.82
CA MET A 1 10.60 -57.69 -57.47
C MET A 1 10.76 -56.18 -57.55
N PRO A 2 9.68 -55.36 -57.40
CA PRO A 2 9.79 -53.92 -57.45
C PRO A 2 10.08 -53.38 -56.00
N ARG A 3 10.99 -52.37 -55.90
CA ARG A 3 11.33 -51.65 -54.71
C ARG A 3 10.21 -50.61 -54.33
N PRO A 4 9.87 -50.42 -53.08
CA PRO A 4 8.87 -49.43 -52.72
C PRO A 4 9.45 -47.99 -52.74
N ILE A 5 8.73 -47.09 -53.42
CA ILE A 5 9.00 -45.65 -53.43
C ILE A 5 8.44 -45.04 -52.12
N LEU A 6 9.32 -44.50 -51.32
CA LEU A 6 8.93 -43.73 -50.12
C LEU A 6 8.38 -42.34 -50.53
N PRO A 7 7.23 -41.88 -49.99
CA PRO A 7 6.63 -40.65 -50.42
C PRO A 7 7.31 -39.42 -49.78
N ARG A 8 8.05 -38.66 -50.58
CA ARG A 8 8.62 -37.35 -50.22
C ARG A 8 7.59 -36.29 -49.80
N GLN A 9 6.29 -36.52 -50.01
CA GLN A 9 5.23 -35.57 -49.72
C GLN A 9 4.87 -35.40 -48.22
N ARG A 10 5.19 -36.37 -47.34
CA ARG A 10 4.88 -36.26 -45.90
C ARG A 10 5.83 -35.34 -45.12
N ILE A 11 7.06 -35.16 -45.62
CA ILE A 11 8.07 -34.33 -44.95
C ILE A 11 7.75 -32.82 -45.13
N HIS A 12 7.22 -32.43 -46.29
CA HIS A 12 6.86 -31.03 -46.53
C HIS A 12 5.61 -30.55 -45.75
N LEU A 13 4.67 -31.48 -45.46
CA LEU A 13 3.48 -31.13 -44.66
C LEU A 13 3.82 -30.89 -43.19
N CYS A 14 4.76 -31.67 -42.62
CA CYS A 14 5.21 -31.45 -41.22
C CYS A 14 6.01 -30.17 -41.06
N LEU A 15 6.88 -29.81 -42.01
CA LEU A 15 7.63 -28.54 -41.94
C LEU A 15 6.72 -27.32 -42.07
N ALA A 16 5.70 -27.37 -42.92
CA ALA A 16 4.73 -26.29 -43.09
C ALA A 16 3.88 -26.08 -41.82
N CYS A 17 3.47 -27.16 -41.12
CA CYS A 17 2.74 -27.08 -39.87
C CYS A 17 3.61 -26.55 -38.71
N ILE A 18 4.90 -26.94 -38.66
CA ILE A 18 5.83 -26.44 -37.63
C ILE A 18 6.12 -24.94 -37.86
N LEU A 19 6.27 -24.51 -39.13
CA LEU A 19 6.48 -23.10 -39.44
C LEU A 19 5.24 -22.24 -39.15
N ALA A 20 4.03 -22.76 -39.42
CA ALA A 20 2.77 -22.09 -39.13
C ALA A 20 2.53 -21.94 -37.60
N LEU A 21 2.89 -22.98 -36.82
CA LEU A 21 2.83 -22.91 -35.34
C LEU A 21 3.87 -21.96 -34.74
N ALA A 22 5.08 -21.89 -35.33
CA ALA A 22 6.12 -20.94 -34.92
C ALA A 22 5.71 -19.49 -35.24
N LEU A 23 5.12 -19.23 -36.40
CA LEU A 23 4.62 -17.90 -36.79
C LEU A 23 3.38 -17.48 -35.99
N ALA A 24 2.50 -18.42 -35.63
CA ALA A 24 1.38 -18.15 -34.73
C ALA A 24 1.86 -17.87 -33.29
N GLY A 25 2.89 -18.58 -32.80
CA GLY A 25 3.53 -18.32 -31.50
C GLY A 25 4.20 -16.98 -31.46
N ILE A 26 4.94 -16.58 -32.50
CA ILE A 26 5.56 -15.24 -32.60
C ILE A 26 4.50 -14.16 -32.72
N GLY A 27 3.40 -14.39 -33.42
CA GLY A 27 2.26 -13.46 -33.51
C GLY A 27 1.53 -13.27 -32.17
N LEU A 28 1.41 -14.31 -31.33
CA LEU A 28 0.81 -14.22 -29.99
C LEU A 28 1.74 -13.48 -29.00
N VAL A 29 3.05 -13.75 -29.06
CA VAL A 29 4.04 -13.04 -28.23
C VAL A 29 4.14 -11.57 -28.63
N ALA A 30 4.10 -11.27 -29.94
CA ALA A 30 4.09 -9.89 -30.44
C ALA A 30 2.77 -9.16 -30.10
N ARG A 31 1.60 -9.84 -30.07
CA ARG A 31 0.35 -9.25 -29.61
C ARG A 31 0.33 -9.03 -28.11
N SER A 32 0.95 -9.89 -27.31
CA SER A 32 1.12 -9.69 -25.87
C SER A 32 2.06 -8.51 -25.57
N ALA A 33 3.07 -8.27 -26.42
CA ALA A 33 3.95 -7.10 -26.30
C ALA A 33 3.26 -5.79 -26.75
N LEU A 34 2.26 -5.84 -27.63
CA LEU A 34 1.48 -4.67 -28.08
C LEU A 34 0.33 -4.29 -27.12
N LEU A 35 -0.01 -5.16 -26.16
CA LEU A 35 -0.84 -4.89 -25.00
C LEU A 35 0.03 -4.73 -23.75
N GLN A 36 1.24 -4.16 -23.87
CA GLN A 36 1.95 -3.68 -22.69
C GLN A 36 1.05 -2.64 -22.02
N ALA A 37 0.46 -3.04 -20.89
CA ALA A 37 -0.17 -2.08 -19.99
C ALA A 37 0.79 -0.90 -19.84
N VAL A 38 0.27 0.30 -19.98
CA VAL A 38 1.06 1.53 -19.75
C VAL A 38 1.67 1.39 -18.37
N ALA A 39 3.01 1.45 -18.29
CA ALA A 39 3.70 1.30 -17.00
C ALA A 39 3.07 2.22 -15.96
N PRO A 40 2.86 1.79 -14.71
CA PRO A 40 2.15 2.57 -13.69
C PRO A 40 2.66 4.01 -13.57
N GLY A 41 3.98 4.20 -13.64
CA GLY A 41 4.60 5.53 -13.60
C GLY A 41 4.21 6.42 -14.77
N ALA A 42 4.06 5.88 -15.98
CA ALA A 42 3.61 6.63 -17.15
C ALA A 42 2.11 6.98 -17.06
N ALA A 43 1.28 6.07 -16.53
CA ALA A 43 -0.13 6.36 -16.26
C ALA A 43 -0.27 7.47 -15.21
N MET A 44 0.51 7.40 -14.13
CA MET A 44 0.57 8.44 -13.10
C MET A 44 1.04 9.78 -13.67
N ALA A 45 2.08 9.81 -14.53
CA ALA A 45 2.58 11.05 -15.14
C ALA A 45 1.48 11.73 -15.96
N LYS A 46 0.79 10.98 -16.82
CA LYS A 46 -0.34 11.50 -17.60
C LYS A 46 -1.46 12.07 -16.73
N ALA A 47 -1.83 11.37 -15.65
CA ALA A 47 -2.85 11.84 -14.72
C ALA A 47 -2.39 13.08 -13.95
N ALA A 48 -1.12 13.15 -13.55
CA ALA A 48 -0.52 14.29 -12.87
C ALA A 48 -0.46 15.53 -13.78
N GLU A 49 -0.12 15.37 -15.07
CA GLU A 49 -0.14 16.45 -16.07
C GLU A 49 -1.57 16.99 -16.25
N ALA A 50 -2.57 16.10 -16.37
CA ALA A 50 -3.97 16.50 -16.48
C ALA A 50 -4.45 17.28 -15.24
N PHE A 51 -4.12 16.80 -14.04
CA PHE A 51 -4.43 17.48 -12.79
C PHE A 51 -3.77 18.87 -12.72
N LEU A 52 -2.46 18.97 -12.97
CA LEU A 52 -1.72 20.22 -12.93
C LEU A 52 -2.21 21.22 -13.98
N GLY A 53 -2.60 20.75 -15.17
CA GLY A 53 -3.12 21.59 -16.26
C GLY A 53 -4.49 22.20 -15.98
N ALA A 54 -5.25 21.63 -15.02
CA ALA A 54 -6.56 22.13 -14.62
C ALA A 54 -6.51 23.12 -13.44
N LEU A 55 -5.34 23.30 -12.81
CA LEU A 55 -5.18 24.16 -11.64
C LEU A 55 -4.97 25.64 -12.04
N ALA A 56 -5.52 26.54 -11.25
CA ALA A 56 -5.14 27.95 -11.30
C ALA A 56 -3.66 28.11 -10.90
N PRO A 57 -2.97 29.19 -11.36
CA PRO A 57 -1.53 29.39 -11.06
C PRO A 57 -1.19 29.30 -9.56
N GLU A 58 -2.01 29.88 -8.70
CA GLU A 58 -1.83 29.89 -7.24
C GLU A 58 -2.01 28.48 -6.63
N GLN A 59 -2.95 27.71 -7.16
CA GLN A 59 -3.16 26.31 -6.77
C GLN A 59 -1.98 25.45 -7.23
N ALA A 60 -1.53 25.60 -8.47
CA ALA A 60 -0.39 24.89 -9.03
C ALA A 60 0.91 25.18 -8.25
N ALA A 61 1.13 26.41 -7.81
CA ALA A 61 2.26 26.80 -6.96
C ALA A 61 2.26 26.10 -5.59
N ARG A 62 1.10 25.78 -5.04
CA ARG A 62 0.97 25.02 -3.79
C ARG A 62 1.20 23.51 -3.98
N VAL A 63 0.80 22.97 -5.14
CA VAL A 63 0.95 21.55 -5.46
C VAL A 63 2.39 21.20 -5.80
N ARG A 64 3.07 22.06 -6.58
CA ARG A 64 4.41 21.79 -7.13
C ARG A 64 5.51 22.13 -6.13
N ARG A 65 6.51 21.25 -6.03
CA ARG A 65 7.75 21.44 -5.27
C ARG A 65 8.94 20.88 -6.05
N PRO A 66 10.17 21.35 -5.81
CA PRO A 66 11.37 20.71 -6.31
C PRO A 66 11.42 19.22 -5.87
N PHE A 67 12.03 18.36 -6.70
CA PHE A 67 12.13 16.92 -6.35
C PHE A 67 12.96 16.69 -5.07
N ASP A 68 13.96 17.52 -4.84
CA ASP A 68 14.85 17.50 -3.68
C ASP A 68 14.36 18.32 -2.48
N ASP A 69 13.11 18.86 -2.54
CA ASP A 69 12.48 19.54 -1.40
C ASP A 69 12.43 18.61 -0.18
N PRO A 70 12.96 19.01 0.99
CA PRO A 70 12.97 18.18 2.19
C PRO A 70 11.55 17.78 2.66
N LYS A 71 10.53 18.50 2.24
CA LYS A 71 9.12 18.13 2.48
C LYS A 71 8.71 16.85 1.78
N ARG A 72 9.49 16.33 0.83
CA ARG A 72 9.21 15.04 0.17
C ARG A 72 9.21 13.88 1.15
N THR A 73 10.04 13.94 2.17
CA THR A 73 10.17 12.91 3.20
C THR A 73 9.46 13.26 4.52
N ASP A 74 8.87 14.47 4.63
CA ASP A 74 8.04 14.87 5.76
C ASP A 74 6.64 14.28 5.58
N TRP A 75 6.41 13.10 6.11
CA TRP A 75 5.13 12.39 6.04
C TRP A 75 4.48 12.29 7.42
N HIS A 76 3.16 12.33 7.47
CA HIS A 76 2.41 12.10 8.71
C HIS A 76 0.93 11.84 8.45
N PHE A 77 0.28 11.17 9.41
CA PHE A 77 -1.12 10.76 9.38
C PHE A 77 -1.98 11.34 10.50
N ILE A 78 -1.38 12.05 11.48
CA ILE A 78 -2.14 12.69 12.58
C ILE A 78 -2.95 13.87 12.04
N PRO A 79 -4.00 14.34 12.77
CA PRO A 79 -4.74 15.54 12.39
C PRO A 79 -3.86 16.78 12.56
N LYS A 80 -3.21 17.22 11.46
CA LYS A 80 -2.42 18.46 11.39
C LYS A 80 -3.27 19.61 10.90
N PHE A 81 -3.01 20.80 11.44
CA PHE A 81 -3.67 22.04 11.02
C PHE A 81 -3.24 22.43 9.60
N GLU A 82 -1.96 22.27 9.28
CA GLU A 82 -1.37 22.56 7.97
C GLU A 82 -0.60 21.36 7.45
N ARG A 83 -0.69 21.16 6.13
CA ARG A 83 0.08 20.18 5.38
C ARG A 83 0.61 20.81 4.10
N LYS A 84 1.63 20.18 3.51
CA LYS A 84 2.09 20.52 2.17
C LYS A 84 1.01 20.20 1.13
N GLY A 85 0.98 20.94 0.02
CA GLY A 85 0.10 20.67 -1.11
C GLY A 85 -1.25 21.39 -1.08
N LEU A 86 -2.15 20.95 -1.96
CA LEU A 86 -3.49 21.49 -2.13
C LEU A 86 -4.52 20.47 -1.66
N PRO A 87 -5.42 20.81 -0.70
CA PRO A 87 -6.45 19.90 -0.25
C PRO A 87 -7.63 19.85 -1.24
N LEU A 88 -8.30 18.70 -1.33
CA LEU A 88 -9.51 18.52 -2.15
C LEU A 88 -10.57 19.59 -1.87
N ARG A 89 -10.70 20.05 -0.63
CA ARG A 89 -11.64 21.11 -0.22
C ARG A 89 -11.51 22.41 -1.00
N GLU A 90 -10.30 22.71 -1.48
CA GLU A 90 -10.00 23.96 -2.21
C GLU A 90 -9.96 23.75 -3.73
N MET A 91 -10.45 22.61 -4.20
CA MET A 91 -10.56 22.24 -5.60
C MET A 91 -11.99 22.40 -6.09
N THR A 92 -12.16 22.76 -7.36
CA THR A 92 -13.45 22.61 -8.04
C THR A 92 -13.78 21.12 -8.22
N PRO A 93 -15.06 20.74 -8.45
CA PRO A 93 -15.40 19.34 -8.67
C PRO A 93 -14.61 18.66 -9.82
N ALA A 94 -14.27 19.43 -10.88
CA ALA A 94 -13.47 18.93 -11.98
C ALA A 94 -12.00 18.68 -11.57
N GLN A 95 -11.41 19.59 -10.79
CA GLN A 95 -10.07 19.44 -10.24
C GLN A 95 -9.99 18.29 -9.23
N GLU A 96 -10.98 18.17 -8.34
CA GLU A 96 -11.10 17.08 -7.38
C GLU A 96 -11.12 15.71 -8.10
N LYS A 97 -11.92 15.61 -9.17
CA LYS A 97 -11.94 14.39 -9.99
C LYS A 97 -10.56 14.04 -10.54
N LEU A 98 -9.82 15.01 -11.11
CA LEU A 98 -8.48 14.77 -11.65
C LEU A 98 -7.45 14.41 -10.57
N ALA A 99 -7.55 15.01 -9.38
CA ALA A 99 -6.71 14.61 -8.23
C ALA A 99 -7.00 13.15 -7.82
N LEU A 100 -8.27 12.75 -7.77
CA LEU A 100 -8.67 11.38 -7.46
C LEU A 100 -8.30 10.40 -8.60
N ASP A 101 -8.37 10.80 -9.87
CA ASP A 101 -7.89 10.02 -11.00
C ASP A 101 -6.36 9.77 -10.89
N LEU A 102 -5.59 10.77 -10.43
CA LEU A 102 -4.16 10.62 -10.16
C LEU A 102 -3.90 9.62 -9.02
N LEU A 103 -4.67 9.69 -7.93
CA LEU A 103 -4.58 8.69 -6.86
C LEU A 103 -4.93 7.29 -7.37
N ALA A 104 -5.99 7.16 -8.19
CA ALA A 104 -6.40 5.88 -8.77
C ALA A 104 -5.34 5.29 -9.72
N ALA A 105 -4.51 6.13 -10.36
CA ALA A 105 -3.38 5.66 -11.16
C ALA A 105 -2.18 5.17 -10.30
N ALA A 106 -2.11 5.58 -9.04
CA ALA A 106 -1.00 5.28 -8.13
C ALA A 106 -1.23 4.04 -7.24
N VAL A 107 -2.49 3.63 -7.07
CA VAL A 107 -2.87 2.49 -6.22
C VAL A 107 -3.79 1.53 -6.97
N SER A 108 -3.99 0.32 -6.43
CA SER A 108 -4.99 -0.61 -6.96
C SER A 108 -6.42 -0.12 -6.71
N GLN A 109 -7.40 -0.76 -7.35
CA GLN A 109 -8.81 -0.48 -7.07
C GLN A 109 -9.17 -0.70 -5.58
N PRO A 110 -8.75 -1.80 -4.90
CA PRO A 110 -8.89 -1.93 -3.45
C PRO A 110 -8.21 -0.82 -2.65
N GLY A 111 -6.99 -0.40 -3.06
CA GLY A 111 -6.28 0.70 -2.42
C GLY A 111 -7.00 2.04 -2.55
N PHE A 112 -7.54 2.32 -3.74
CA PHE A 112 -8.34 3.51 -3.99
C PHE A 112 -9.64 3.52 -3.17
N ALA A 113 -10.36 2.38 -3.13
CA ALA A 113 -11.56 2.23 -2.32
C ALA A 113 -11.28 2.41 -0.81
N LYS A 114 -10.15 1.87 -0.33
CA LYS A 114 -9.68 2.04 1.05
C LYS A 114 -9.39 3.51 1.36
N ALA A 115 -8.65 4.22 0.49
CA ALA A 115 -8.37 5.64 0.66
C ALA A 115 -9.65 6.50 0.70
N GLY A 116 -10.58 6.27 -0.24
CA GLY A 116 -11.88 6.96 -0.26
C GLY A 116 -12.74 6.67 0.98
N GLY A 117 -12.73 5.42 1.44
CA GLY A 117 -13.39 5.03 2.69
C GLY A 117 -12.81 5.76 3.91
N ILE A 118 -11.48 5.89 4.00
CA ILE A 118 -10.80 6.63 5.09
C ILE A 118 -11.20 8.11 5.07
N MET A 119 -11.26 8.73 3.88
CA MET A 119 -11.76 10.10 3.73
C MET A 119 -13.20 10.23 4.25
N ALA A 120 -14.05 9.22 3.98
CA ALA A 120 -15.43 9.21 4.46
C ALA A 120 -15.54 9.00 5.99
N LEU A 121 -14.60 8.26 6.62
CA LEU A 121 -14.56 8.13 8.08
C LEU A 121 -14.32 9.45 8.80
N ASP A 122 -13.58 10.39 8.20
CA ASP A 122 -13.41 11.73 8.79
C ASP A 122 -14.75 12.50 8.88
N GLU A 123 -15.71 12.26 7.97
CA GLU A 123 -17.05 12.82 8.08
C GLU A 123 -17.86 12.17 9.21
N ILE A 124 -17.67 10.88 9.46
CA ILE A 124 -18.25 10.19 10.62
C ILE A 124 -17.71 10.83 11.92
N LEU A 125 -16.39 11.01 12.03
CA LEU A 125 -15.75 11.67 13.17
C LEU A 125 -16.28 13.10 13.36
N ARG A 126 -16.42 13.87 12.27
CA ARG A 126 -16.97 15.22 12.31
C ARG A 126 -18.37 15.26 12.93
N LEU A 127 -19.21 14.29 12.58
CA LEU A 127 -20.57 14.19 13.13
C LEU A 127 -20.57 13.75 14.60
N HIS A 128 -19.72 12.79 14.98
CA HIS A 128 -19.66 12.28 16.36
C HIS A 128 -19.00 13.28 17.33
N GLU A 129 -17.90 13.89 16.93
CA GLU A 129 -17.18 14.87 17.76
C GLU A 129 -17.93 16.22 17.82
N GLY A 130 -18.62 16.61 16.73
CA GLY A 130 -19.44 17.82 16.64
C GLY A 130 -18.70 19.08 17.05
N ALA A 131 -19.37 19.98 17.79
CA ALA A 131 -18.78 21.23 18.25
C ALA A 131 -17.69 21.07 19.35
N LYS A 132 -17.49 19.86 19.87
CA LYS A 132 -16.45 19.52 20.84
C LYS A 132 -15.14 19.07 20.21
N ALA A 133 -15.11 18.96 18.88
CA ALA A 133 -13.92 18.53 18.15
C ALA A 133 -12.72 19.43 18.48
N ARG A 134 -11.63 18.84 18.96
CA ARG A 134 -10.34 19.53 19.13
C ARG A 134 -9.56 19.65 17.83
N ASN A 135 -9.85 18.78 16.90
CA ASN A 135 -9.19 18.68 15.60
C ASN A 135 -10.19 18.97 14.46
N ILE A 136 -9.70 19.51 13.36
CA ILE A 136 -10.52 19.69 12.17
C ILE A 136 -10.75 18.32 11.55
N ARG A 137 -12.01 17.88 11.50
CA ARG A 137 -12.46 16.67 10.81
C ARG A 137 -13.13 17.05 9.50
N ASP A 138 -12.67 16.48 8.40
CA ASP A 138 -13.17 16.88 7.09
C ASP A 138 -12.67 15.90 6.01
N GLY A 139 -13.58 15.15 5.43
CA GLY A 139 -13.30 14.18 4.37
C GLY A 139 -12.67 14.77 3.08
N LYS A 140 -12.57 16.11 3.00
CA LYS A 140 -11.90 16.81 1.89
C LYS A 140 -10.58 17.49 2.30
N ARG A 141 -10.07 17.27 3.50
CA ARG A 141 -8.75 17.75 3.92
C ARG A 141 -7.63 16.73 3.63
N TYR A 142 -7.63 16.24 2.42
CA TYR A 142 -6.59 15.35 1.86
C TYR A 142 -5.81 16.11 0.80
N PHE A 143 -4.51 16.22 1.00
CA PHE A 143 -3.60 17.13 0.33
C PHE A 143 -2.79 16.40 -0.73
N PHE A 144 -2.71 16.96 -1.91
CA PHE A 144 -1.93 16.45 -3.03
C PHE A 144 -0.70 17.32 -3.25
N THR A 145 0.48 16.71 -3.30
CA THR A 145 1.77 17.38 -3.54
C THR A 145 2.55 16.61 -4.58
N ILE A 146 3.07 17.31 -5.58
CA ILE A 146 3.92 16.75 -6.63
C ILE A 146 5.31 17.36 -6.50
N PHE A 147 6.32 16.49 -6.42
CA PHE A 147 7.73 16.86 -6.31
C PHE A 147 8.44 16.55 -7.63
N GLY A 148 9.09 17.54 -8.22
CA GLY A 148 9.64 17.48 -9.56
C GLY A 148 8.59 17.72 -10.64
N THR A 149 8.91 17.35 -11.87
CA THR A 149 8.02 17.48 -13.02
C THR A 149 7.55 16.08 -13.45
N PRO A 150 6.22 15.80 -13.44
CA PRO A 150 5.72 14.53 -13.99
C PRO A 150 6.25 14.31 -15.40
N SER A 151 6.88 13.20 -15.63
CA SER A 151 7.62 12.90 -16.85
C SER A 151 7.77 11.37 -17.01
N ALA A 152 8.00 10.94 -18.25
CA ALA A 152 8.38 9.55 -18.54
C ALA A 152 9.88 9.27 -18.30
N THR A 153 10.70 10.30 -18.09
CA THR A 153 12.17 10.18 -18.01
C THR A 153 12.72 10.76 -16.71
N ASP A 154 12.27 11.93 -16.31
CA ASP A 154 12.82 12.60 -15.13
C ASP A 154 12.20 12.05 -13.84
N PRO A 155 12.95 12.04 -12.72
CA PRO A 155 12.42 11.62 -11.44
C PRO A 155 11.40 12.62 -10.90
N TRP A 156 10.27 12.11 -10.43
CA TRP A 156 9.27 12.90 -9.74
C TRP A 156 8.57 12.06 -8.68
N ALA A 157 7.83 12.71 -7.79
CA ALA A 157 7.14 12.01 -6.71
C ALA A 157 5.76 12.62 -6.45
N LEU A 158 4.87 11.79 -5.90
CA LEU A 158 3.54 12.17 -5.44
C LEU A 158 3.41 11.87 -3.94
N SER A 159 2.88 12.82 -3.18
CA SER A 159 2.40 12.60 -1.80
C SER A 159 0.92 12.90 -1.73
N VAL A 160 0.14 11.97 -1.17
CA VAL A 160 -1.28 12.15 -0.83
C VAL A 160 -1.43 11.94 0.67
N GLU A 161 -1.75 13.01 1.40
CA GLU A 161 -1.78 12.99 2.85
C GLU A 161 -3.05 13.58 3.42
N GLY A 162 -3.50 13.03 4.53
CA GLY A 162 -4.57 13.57 5.36
C GLY A 162 -4.55 12.93 6.74
N HIS A 163 -5.63 13.12 7.48
CA HIS A 163 -5.82 12.34 8.70
C HIS A 163 -6.03 10.86 8.31
N HIS A 164 -5.27 9.97 8.93
CA HIS A 164 -5.28 8.52 8.70
C HIS A 164 -4.88 8.05 7.28
N LEU A 165 -4.32 8.93 6.45
CA LEU A 165 -3.80 8.56 5.14
C LEU A 165 -2.45 9.23 4.90
N SER A 166 -1.44 8.45 4.51
CA SER A 166 -0.19 8.97 3.98
C SER A 166 0.38 8.00 2.96
N LEU A 167 0.25 8.37 1.70
CA LEU A 167 0.69 7.58 0.54
C LEU A 167 1.76 8.37 -0.19
N ASN A 168 2.90 7.73 -0.43
CA ASN A 168 4.07 8.35 -1.02
C ASN A 168 4.56 7.50 -2.18
N PHE A 169 4.82 8.12 -3.32
CA PHE A 169 5.18 7.44 -4.56
C PHE A 169 6.35 8.13 -5.22
N VAL A 170 7.32 7.37 -5.71
CA VAL A 170 8.45 7.88 -6.48
C VAL A 170 8.47 7.20 -7.85
N VAL A 171 8.55 8.02 -8.89
CA VAL A 171 8.60 7.58 -10.29
C VAL A 171 9.95 7.95 -10.88
N ARG A 172 10.60 7.00 -11.57
CA ARG A 172 11.82 7.18 -12.36
C ARG A 172 11.69 6.42 -13.67
N ASP A 173 12.13 7.00 -14.76
CA ASP A 173 12.11 6.36 -16.08
C ASP A 173 10.74 5.73 -16.42
N GLY A 174 9.65 6.44 -16.09
CA GLY A 174 8.28 5.98 -16.30
C GLY A 174 7.83 4.80 -15.43
N ARG A 175 8.64 4.38 -14.46
CA ARG A 175 8.32 3.29 -13.52
C ARG A 175 8.03 3.84 -12.14
N LEU A 176 7.06 3.26 -11.45
CA LEU A 176 6.85 3.48 -10.03
C LEU A 176 7.89 2.65 -9.26
N VAL A 177 8.97 3.31 -8.80
CA VAL A 177 10.12 2.64 -8.16
C VAL A 177 9.96 2.51 -6.65
N ASP A 178 9.16 3.38 -6.03
CA ASP A 178 8.83 3.24 -4.61
C ASP A 178 7.41 3.73 -4.32
N SER A 179 6.75 3.07 -3.37
CA SER A 179 5.39 3.37 -2.88
C SER A 179 5.33 3.39 -1.35
N THR A 180 6.45 3.73 -0.70
CA THR A 180 6.58 3.70 0.76
C THR A 180 7.11 5.02 1.34
N PRO A 181 6.72 5.35 2.59
CA PRO A 181 5.77 4.67 3.47
C PRO A 181 4.36 4.62 2.87
N GLN A 182 3.70 3.45 2.96
CA GLN A 182 2.28 3.31 2.64
C GLN A 182 1.49 3.16 3.94
N PHE A 183 0.84 4.22 4.37
CA PHE A 183 0.10 4.26 5.63
C PHE A 183 -1.41 4.40 5.39
N PHE A 184 -2.16 3.55 6.08
CA PHE A 184 -3.60 3.61 6.21
C PHE A 184 -3.99 3.55 7.68
N GLY A 185 -4.96 4.36 8.10
CA GLY A 185 -5.58 4.29 9.41
C GLY A 185 -7.10 4.32 9.31
N ALA A 186 -7.78 3.89 10.35
CA ALA A 186 -9.24 3.90 10.40
C ALA A 186 -9.73 4.30 11.80
N ASN A 187 -10.51 5.34 11.88
CA ASN A 187 -11.23 5.75 13.09
C ASN A 187 -12.65 6.20 12.69
N PRO A 188 -13.69 5.43 13.05
CA PRO A 188 -13.61 4.15 13.75
C PRO A 188 -13.04 3.02 12.90
N ALA A 189 -12.43 2.00 13.53
CA ALA A 189 -12.00 0.77 12.86
C ALA A 189 -13.19 -0.04 12.34
N GLU A 190 -14.29 -0.03 13.11
CA GLU A 190 -15.60 -0.55 12.74
C GLU A 190 -16.65 0.52 12.93
N VAL A 191 -17.37 0.84 11.86
CA VAL A 191 -18.53 1.77 11.92
C VAL A 191 -19.67 1.08 12.66
N ARG A 192 -20.16 1.70 13.75
CA ARG A 192 -21.18 1.11 14.63
C ARG A 192 -22.58 1.68 14.43
N GLY A 193 -22.70 2.80 13.72
CA GLY A 193 -23.98 3.45 13.40
C GLY A 193 -24.20 3.58 11.90
N ASP A 194 -25.44 3.84 11.51
CA ASP A 194 -25.78 4.16 10.13
C ASP A 194 -25.97 5.67 9.98
N LEU A 195 -25.19 6.28 9.08
CA LEU A 195 -25.26 7.69 8.74
C LEU A 195 -25.55 7.83 7.24
N PRO A 196 -26.59 8.58 6.83
CA PRO A 196 -26.96 8.69 5.42
C PRO A 196 -25.80 9.16 4.54
N GLY A 197 -25.50 8.42 3.47
CA GLY A 197 -24.45 8.75 2.49
C GLY A 197 -23.01 8.46 2.95
N LEU A 198 -22.84 7.84 4.11
CA LEU A 198 -21.53 7.46 4.67
C LEU A 198 -21.42 5.92 4.80
N PRO A 199 -20.24 5.38 5.05
CA PRO A 199 -20.07 3.95 5.30
C PRO A 199 -21.03 3.46 6.40
N GLY A 200 -21.78 2.41 6.11
CA GLY A 200 -22.79 1.89 7.02
C GLY A 200 -22.23 1.03 8.14
N LYS A 201 -23.08 0.70 9.10
CA LYS A 201 -22.77 -0.17 10.23
C LYS A 201 -22.10 -1.49 9.80
N GLY A 202 -21.05 -1.88 10.50
CA GLY A 202 -20.25 -3.07 10.23
C GLY A 202 -19.16 -2.87 9.19
N THR A 203 -19.03 -1.65 8.58
CA THR A 203 -17.91 -1.34 7.68
C THR A 203 -16.60 -1.35 8.44
N ARG A 204 -15.62 -2.10 7.94
CA ARG A 204 -14.25 -2.22 8.44
C ARG A 204 -13.30 -2.14 7.25
N LEU A 205 -12.64 -1.00 7.07
CA LEU A 205 -11.78 -0.74 5.89
C LEU A 205 -10.47 -1.53 5.94
N LEU A 206 -9.98 -1.85 7.14
CA LEU A 206 -8.73 -2.57 7.41
C LEU A 206 -9.03 -3.93 8.06
N ARG A 207 -10.12 -4.55 7.62
CA ARG A 207 -10.61 -5.82 8.17
C ARG A 207 -9.62 -6.96 7.97
N ASP A 208 -9.11 -7.10 6.76
CA ASP A 208 -8.30 -8.25 6.39
C ASP A 208 -6.92 -8.19 7.05
N GLU A 209 -6.34 -6.99 7.19
CA GLU A 209 -5.11 -6.75 7.92
C GLU A 209 -5.23 -7.17 9.41
N GLU A 210 -6.36 -6.91 10.03
CA GLU A 210 -6.59 -7.29 11.43
C GLU A 210 -6.98 -8.76 11.57
N GLN A 211 -7.96 -9.22 10.78
CA GLN A 211 -8.55 -10.55 10.94
C GLN A 211 -7.59 -11.68 10.60
N ILE A 212 -6.78 -11.52 9.52
CA ILE A 212 -5.79 -12.54 9.14
C ILE A 212 -4.67 -12.63 10.19
N ALA A 213 -4.29 -11.51 10.83
CA ALA A 213 -3.32 -11.54 11.90
C ALA A 213 -3.83 -12.28 13.15
N PHE A 214 -5.11 -12.08 13.52
CA PHE A 214 -5.74 -12.89 14.58
C PHE A 214 -5.88 -14.36 14.20
N GLU A 215 -6.17 -14.68 12.94
CA GLU A 215 -6.20 -16.06 12.44
C GLU A 215 -4.82 -16.73 12.62
N LEU A 216 -3.73 -16.03 12.26
CA LEU A 216 -2.38 -16.54 12.47
C LEU A 216 -2.12 -16.76 13.96
N LEU A 217 -2.37 -15.77 14.80
CA LEU A 217 -2.16 -15.87 16.25
C LEU A 217 -2.96 -17.03 16.87
N GLY A 218 -4.19 -17.23 16.43
CA GLY A 218 -5.06 -18.32 16.86
C GLY A 218 -4.59 -19.71 16.43
N ALA A 219 -3.91 -19.79 15.29
CA ALA A 219 -3.36 -21.04 14.73
C ALA A 219 -2.04 -21.47 15.40
N LEU A 220 -1.37 -20.58 16.16
CA LEU A 220 -0.13 -20.91 16.86
C LEU A 220 -0.37 -21.82 18.06
N ASP A 221 0.45 -22.85 18.24
CA ASP A 221 0.50 -23.61 19.49
C ASP A 221 1.07 -22.78 20.65
N ALA A 222 1.08 -23.33 21.86
CA ALA A 222 1.53 -22.61 23.05
C ALA A 222 3.01 -22.19 22.97
N GLY A 223 3.89 -23.04 22.45
CA GLY A 223 5.32 -22.76 22.29
C GLY A 223 5.58 -21.69 21.21
N GLN A 224 4.87 -21.78 20.09
CA GLN A 224 4.91 -20.81 19.01
C GLN A 224 4.36 -19.45 19.47
N ARG A 225 3.24 -19.45 20.18
CA ARG A 225 2.63 -18.25 20.73
C ARG A 225 3.55 -17.53 21.72
N ALA A 226 4.26 -18.26 22.57
CA ALA A 226 5.24 -17.70 23.49
C ALA A 226 6.40 -17.00 22.77
N LYS A 227 6.79 -17.48 21.58
CA LYS A 227 7.78 -16.80 20.72
C LYS A 227 7.20 -15.56 20.02
N ALA A 228 5.94 -15.62 19.58
CA ALA A 228 5.28 -14.53 18.88
C ALA A 228 4.97 -13.34 19.80
N LEU A 229 4.58 -13.60 21.06
CA LEU A 229 4.24 -12.57 22.04
C LEU A 229 5.50 -11.89 22.58
N VAL A 230 5.80 -10.69 22.10
CA VAL A 230 7.01 -9.94 22.46
C VAL A 230 6.80 -8.95 23.61
N ALA A 231 5.54 -8.57 23.90
CA ALA A 231 5.19 -7.73 25.04
C ALA A 231 3.73 -7.98 25.48
N ALA A 232 3.49 -7.82 26.79
CA ALA A 232 2.15 -7.93 27.36
C ALA A 232 1.31 -6.67 27.06
N GLU A 233 1.95 -5.52 26.94
CA GLU A 233 1.30 -4.25 26.65
C GLU A 233 1.47 -3.87 25.17
N CYS A 234 0.40 -3.28 24.61
CA CYS A 234 0.39 -2.78 23.26
C CYS A 234 1.13 -1.42 23.21
N PRO A 235 2.02 -1.18 22.22
CA PRO A 235 2.57 0.15 22.01
C PRO A 235 1.46 1.16 21.65
N ALA A 236 1.66 2.42 21.97
CA ALA A 236 0.67 3.47 21.73
C ALA A 236 0.47 3.78 20.23
N ASP A 237 1.47 3.48 19.39
CA ASP A 237 1.44 3.74 17.94
C ASP A 237 2.48 2.85 17.22
N ILE A 238 2.50 2.93 15.88
CA ILE A 238 3.55 2.35 15.02
C ILE A 238 4.91 3.02 15.34
N ARG A 239 6.00 2.25 15.14
CA ARG A 239 7.36 2.77 15.34
C ARG A 239 7.74 3.76 14.23
N ALA A 240 8.66 4.66 14.53
CA ALA A 240 9.24 5.62 13.58
C ALA A 240 8.17 6.40 12.77
N ALA A 241 7.01 6.69 13.37
CA ALA A 241 5.96 7.50 12.76
C ALA A 241 6.50 8.89 12.39
N GLY A 242 6.29 9.32 11.15
CA GLY A 242 6.77 10.61 10.65
C GLY A 242 8.27 10.69 10.37
N THR A 243 9.06 9.63 10.59
CA THR A 243 10.49 9.62 10.22
C THR A 243 10.70 9.12 8.80
N PRO A 244 11.69 9.64 8.05
CA PRO A 244 11.95 9.25 6.67
C PRO A 244 12.40 7.79 6.51
N GLN A 245 13.05 7.23 7.53
CA GLN A 245 13.61 5.88 7.47
C GLN A 245 12.74 4.88 8.26
N PRO A 246 12.66 3.62 7.80
CA PRO A 246 11.98 2.57 8.55
C PRO A 246 12.68 2.27 9.88
N PRO A 247 11.99 1.59 10.82
CA PRO A 247 12.62 1.10 12.05
C PRO A 247 13.83 0.21 11.73
N ALA A 248 14.94 0.44 12.42
CA ALA A 248 16.21 -0.25 12.21
C ALA A 248 16.44 -1.45 13.14
N GLU A 249 15.56 -1.63 14.15
CA GLU A 249 15.69 -2.70 15.14
C GLU A 249 15.65 -4.08 14.46
N PRO A 250 16.36 -5.06 15.02
CA PRO A 250 16.30 -6.44 14.52
C PRO A 250 14.88 -7.01 14.56
N PRO A 251 14.53 -7.89 13.61
CA PRO A 251 13.27 -8.62 13.63
C PRO A 251 13.06 -9.37 14.95
N ALA A 252 11.83 -9.40 15.44
CA ALA A 252 11.45 -10.09 16.66
C ALA A 252 10.21 -10.97 16.44
N GLY A 253 9.91 -11.81 17.40
CA GLY A 253 8.76 -12.72 17.38
C GLY A 253 9.10 -14.11 16.85
N ILE A 254 8.09 -14.81 16.29
CA ILE A 254 8.26 -16.15 15.73
C ILE A 254 8.80 -16.06 14.30
N SER A 255 9.85 -16.85 14.02
CA SER A 255 10.40 -16.97 12.67
C SER A 255 9.46 -17.78 11.77
N TRP A 256 9.39 -17.41 10.48
CA TRP A 256 8.74 -18.19 9.43
C TRP A 256 9.14 -19.67 9.47
N ARG A 257 10.41 -19.97 9.76
CA ARG A 257 10.94 -21.36 9.83
C ARG A 257 10.28 -22.20 10.92
N ASP A 258 9.84 -21.56 12.00
CA ASP A 258 9.16 -22.20 13.11
C ASP A 258 7.65 -22.42 12.87
N LEU A 259 7.12 -21.88 11.77
CA LEU A 259 5.72 -22.03 11.39
C LEU A 259 5.49 -23.32 10.58
N THR A 260 4.33 -23.95 10.77
CA THR A 260 3.85 -25.04 9.92
C THR A 260 3.43 -24.50 8.53
N ALA A 261 3.28 -25.39 7.54
CA ALA A 261 2.85 -24.97 6.20
C ALA A 261 1.51 -24.21 6.20
N PRO A 262 0.44 -24.65 6.90
CA PRO A 262 -0.79 -23.85 6.98
C PRO A 262 -0.60 -22.47 7.63
N GLN A 263 0.22 -22.37 8.66
CA GLN A 263 0.51 -21.08 9.33
C GLN A 263 1.30 -20.14 8.40
N ARG A 264 2.24 -20.66 7.60
CA ARG A 264 2.95 -19.91 6.56
C ARG A 264 2.01 -19.38 5.50
N ASP A 265 1.00 -20.14 5.11
CA ASP A 265 -0.01 -19.69 4.15
C ASP A 265 -0.87 -18.54 4.72
N ILE A 266 -1.19 -18.57 6.03
CA ILE A 266 -1.85 -17.44 6.69
C ILE A 266 -0.95 -16.20 6.69
N LEU A 267 0.34 -16.35 7.04
CA LEU A 267 1.28 -15.20 7.02
C LEU A 267 1.47 -14.63 5.61
N ARG A 268 1.49 -15.48 4.55
CA ARG A 268 1.48 -15.00 3.16
C ARG A 268 0.23 -14.17 2.87
N ARG A 269 -0.96 -14.68 3.22
CA ARG A 269 -2.21 -13.92 3.03
C ARG A 269 -2.20 -12.58 3.77
N LEU A 270 -1.57 -12.51 4.95
CA LEU A 270 -1.41 -11.26 5.67
C LEU A 270 -0.54 -10.26 4.89
N VAL A 271 0.60 -10.69 4.37
CA VAL A 271 1.45 -9.85 3.49
C VAL A 271 0.69 -9.43 2.23
N ASP A 272 -0.08 -10.35 1.63
CA ASP A 272 -0.88 -10.09 0.44
C ASP A 272 -2.01 -9.08 0.69
N ALA A 273 -2.59 -9.02 1.90
CA ALA A 273 -3.61 -8.03 2.26
C ALA A 273 -3.05 -6.59 2.17
N TYR A 274 -1.79 -6.38 2.53
CA TYR A 274 -1.12 -5.08 2.32
C TYR A 274 -0.78 -4.83 0.86
N CYS A 275 -0.24 -5.84 0.17
CA CYS A 275 0.05 -5.76 -1.27
C CYS A 275 -1.20 -5.45 -2.10
N ALA A 276 -2.38 -5.89 -1.66
CA ALA A 276 -3.65 -5.66 -2.36
C ALA A 276 -3.97 -4.17 -2.57
N SER A 277 -3.38 -3.27 -1.80
CA SER A 277 -3.56 -1.82 -1.96
C SER A 277 -2.59 -1.20 -3.00
N MET A 278 -1.57 -1.94 -3.45
CA MET A 278 -0.59 -1.50 -4.45
C MET A 278 -1.08 -1.84 -5.86
N VAL A 279 -0.62 -1.11 -6.88
CA VAL A 279 -0.81 -1.56 -8.27
C VAL A 279 -0.12 -2.90 -8.48
N ALA A 280 -0.66 -3.73 -9.38
CA ALA A 280 -0.24 -5.13 -9.50
C ALA A 280 1.28 -5.29 -9.71
N GLU A 281 1.86 -4.47 -10.58
CA GLU A 281 3.29 -4.49 -10.89
C GLU A 281 4.17 -4.23 -9.66
N VAL A 282 3.77 -3.28 -8.81
CA VAL A 282 4.48 -2.98 -7.54
C VAL A 282 4.29 -4.11 -6.54
N ALA A 283 3.07 -4.64 -6.40
CA ALA A 283 2.81 -5.78 -5.52
C ALA A 283 3.65 -7.01 -5.90
N ASP A 284 3.75 -7.31 -7.20
CA ASP A 284 4.55 -8.42 -7.70
C ASP A 284 6.06 -8.18 -7.52
N GLU A 285 6.52 -6.93 -7.75
CA GLU A 285 7.91 -6.54 -7.48
C GLU A 285 8.27 -6.69 -5.99
N ARG A 286 7.41 -6.26 -5.06
CA ARG A 286 7.65 -6.41 -3.61
C ARG A 286 7.76 -7.88 -3.21
N ARG A 287 6.91 -8.76 -3.75
CA ARG A 287 7.01 -10.21 -3.52
C ARG A 287 8.29 -10.81 -4.11
N ALA A 288 8.66 -10.38 -5.32
CA ALA A 288 9.88 -10.83 -5.98
C ALA A 288 11.14 -10.39 -5.23
N LEU A 289 11.20 -9.13 -4.77
CA LEU A 289 12.30 -8.61 -3.95
C LEU A 289 12.44 -9.39 -2.65
N LEU A 290 11.33 -9.67 -1.96
CA LEU A 290 11.35 -10.49 -0.76
C LEU A 290 11.87 -11.90 -1.06
N ALA A 291 11.38 -12.55 -2.12
CA ALA A 291 11.81 -13.90 -2.48
C ALA A 291 13.29 -13.98 -2.89
N ALA A 292 13.84 -12.93 -3.52
CA ALA A 292 15.22 -12.85 -3.97
C ALA A 292 16.21 -12.41 -2.86
N ALA A 293 15.72 -11.81 -1.79
CA ALA A 293 16.57 -11.33 -0.70
C ALA A 293 17.22 -12.49 0.08
N PRO A 294 18.33 -12.25 0.79
CA PRO A 294 18.97 -13.28 1.62
C PRO A 294 17.98 -13.90 2.62
N GLY A 295 17.79 -15.21 2.53
CA GLY A 295 16.81 -15.96 3.31
C GLY A 295 15.38 -15.89 2.80
N GLY A 296 15.05 -14.98 1.88
CA GLY A 296 13.73 -14.88 1.28
C GLY A 296 12.58 -14.86 2.30
N TRP A 297 11.52 -15.62 2.02
CA TRP A 297 10.41 -15.81 2.95
C TRP A 297 10.83 -16.39 4.30
N ASP A 298 11.87 -17.23 4.33
CA ASP A 298 12.39 -17.84 5.56
C ASP A 298 12.98 -16.82 6.55
N ALA A 299 13.29 -15.61 6.08
CA ALA A 299 13.78 -14.51 6.91
C ALA A 299 12.65 -13.64 7.50
N LEU A 300 11.38 -13.97 7.23
CA LEU A 300 10.26 -13.29 7.86
C LEU A 300 10.11 -13.69 9.33
N SER A 301 9.65 -12.72 10.13
CA SER A 301 9.18 -12.93 11.49
C SER A 301 7.81 -12.29 11.71
N PHE A 302 7.04 -12.83 12.64
CA PHE A 302 5.77 -12.28 13.08
C PHE A 302 5.83 -12.06 14.60
N ALA A 303 5.56 -10.83 15.03
CA ALA A 303 5.53 -10.48 16.44
C ALA A 303 4.17 -9.87 16.81
N TRP A 304 3.74 -10.14 18.03
CA TRP A 304 2.50 -9.66 18.61
C TRP A 304 2.75 -8.99 19.97
N ALA A 305 1.97 -7.96 20.30
CA ALA A 305 1.94 -7.35 21.61
C ALA A 305 0.50 -6.98 22.02
N GLY A 306 0.23 -6.96 23.32
CA GLY A 306 -1.09 -6.66 23.87
C GLY A 306 -2.05 -7.84 23.88
N ALA A 307 -3.34 -7.54 23.83
CA ALA A 307 -4.40 -8.55 23.97
C ALA A 307 -4.47 -9.50 22.78
N THR A 308 -4.89 -10.73 23.06
CA THR A 308 -5.05 -11.79 22.05
C THR A 308 -6.51 -12.01 21.64
N GLN A 309 -7.37 -11.05 21.99
CA GLN A 309 -8.80 -11.06 21.68
C GLN A 309 -9.17 -9.78 20.92
N PRO A 310 -10.01 -9.84 19.88
CA PRO A 310 -10.52 -8.65 19.18
C PRO A 310 -11.24 -7.69 20.14
N GLY A 311 -11.23 -6.40 19.80
CA GLY A 311 -11.89 -5.34 20.58
C GLY A 311 -11.12 -4.87 21.81
N THR A 312 -9.91 -5.36 21.99
CA THR A 312 -8.98 -4.92 23.04
C THR A 312 -7.64 -4.55 22.40
N GLY A 313 -6.88 -3.65 23.03
CA GLY A 313 -5.64 -3.12 22.48
C GLY A 313 -4.66 -4.20 22.05
N HIS A 314 -4.27 -4.16 20.79
CA HIS A 314 -3.34 -5.11 20.20
C HIS A 314 -2.48 -4.48 19.11
N TYR A 315 -1.34 -5.12 18.89
CA TYR A 315 -0.32 -4.73 17.91
C TYR A 315 0.29 -5.96 17.31
N TYR A 316 0.61 -5.90 16.03
CA TYR A 316 1.50 -6.87 15.40
C TYR A 316 2.46 -6.19 14.42
N ARG A 317 3.54 -6.91 14.12
CA ARG A 317 4.44 -6.56 13.03
C ARG A 317 4.89 -7.80 12.27
N VAL A 318 5.11 -7.63 10.97
CA VAL A 318 5.80 -8.59 10.11
C VAL A 318 7.06 -7.94 9.62
N GLU A 319 8.19 -8.56 9.85
CA GLU A 319 9.49 -8.00 9.50
C GLU A 319 10.27 -8.99 8.63
N GLY A 320 10.87 -8.45 7.57
CA GLY A 320 11.68 -9.22 6.62
C GLY A 320 12.88 -8.42 6.13
N PRO A 321 13.68 -9.00 5.22
CA PRO A 321 14.86 -8.33 4.70
C PRO A 321 14.53 -7.08 3.87
N THR A 322 13.34 -7.01 3.25
CA THR A 322 12.94 -5.90 2.37
C THR A 322 11.76 -5.10 2.88
N MET A 323 11.13 -5.50 3.99
CA MET A 323 9.90 -4.85 4.44
C MET A 323 9.74 -4.86 5.95
N VAL A 324 8.98 -3.87 6.44
CA VAL A 324 8.39 -3.83 7.76
C VAL A 324 6.90 -3.50 7.60
N ILE A 325 6.04 -4.36 8.11
CA ILE A 325 4.62 -4.11 8.29
C ILE A 325 4.38 -3.91 9.78
N GLU A 326 3.59 -2.89 10.14
CA GLU A 326 3.12 -2.68 11.50
C GLU A 326 1.63 -2.36 11.51
N PHE A 327 0.95 -2.83 12.54
CA PHE A 327 -0.46 -2.62 12.79
C PHE A 327 -0.69 -2.40 14.29
N VAL A 328 -1.45 -1.39 14.62
CA VAL A 328 -1.86 -1.13 16.02
C VAL A 328 -3.33 -0.74 16.05
N ASN A 329 -4.06 -1.29 17.00
CA ASN A 329 -5.44 -0.92 17.34
C ASN A 329 -5.54 -0.82 18.87
N VAL A 330 -5.26 0.36 19.43
CA VAL A 330 -5.11 0.54 20.89
C VAL A 330 -5.91 1.73 21.42
N GLN A 331 -6.26 2.68 20.55
CA GLN A 331 -6.94 3.89 20.97
C GLN A 331 -8.46 3.71 20.89
N PRO A 332 -9.22 4.32 21.80
CA PRO A 332 -10.67 4.37 21.67
C PRO A 332 -11.08 5.26 20.51
N ASP A 333 -12.24 4.98 19.93
CA ASP A 333 -12.89 5.88 18.98
C ASP A 333 -13.57 7.08 19.67
N ALA A 334 -14.22 7.94 18.88
CA ALA A 334 -14.93 9.11 19.38
C ALA A 334 -16.16 8.78 20.29
N GLU A 335 -16.67 7.55 20.21
CA GLU A 335 -17.78 7.06 21.04
C GLU A 335 -17.29 6.35 22.31
N GLY A 336 -15.96 6.22 22.49
CA GLY A 336 -15.34 5.59 23.65
C GLY A 336 -15.27 4.06 23.55
N ASN A 337 -15.48 3.47 22.38
CA ASN A 337 -15.25 2.04 22.18
C ASN A 337 -13.74 1.76 22.22
N PRO A 338 -13.25 0.89 23.12
CA PRO A 338 -11.85 0.60 23.24
C PRO A 338 -11.34 -0.10 21.97
N ALA A 339 -10.08 0.14 21.59
CA ALA A 339 -9.44 -0.50 20.45
C ALA A 339 -10.33 -0.48 19.17
N ASN A 340 -10.86 0.70 18.83
CA ASN A 340 -11.61 0.94 17.58
C ASN A 340 -10.97 2.04 16.74
N HIS A 341 -9.61 2.10 16.73
CA HIS A 341 -8.81 3.11 16.06
C HIS A 341 -7.49 2.51 15.60
N ILE A 342 -7.43 2.20 14.30
CA ILE A 342 -6.32 1.47 13.68
C ILE A 342 -5.32 2.42 13.01
N HIS A 343 -4.02 2.13 13.21
CA HIS A 343 -2.94 2.60 12.35
C HIS A 343 -2.20 1.40 11.77
N CYS A 344 -1.96 1.37 10.46
CA CYS A 344 -1.14 0.37 9.85
C CYS A 344 -0.25 0.96 8.74
N VAL A 345 0.92 0.36 8.54
CA VAL A 345 1.93 0.85 7.61
C VAL A 345 2.72 -0.28 6.97
N TRP A 346 3.07 -0.10 5.70
CA TRP A 346 4.14 -0.84 5.02
C TRP A 346 5.31 0.12 4.80
N ARG A 347 6.52 -0.31 5.21
CA ARG A 347 7.78 0.40 5.02
C ARG A 347 8.75 -0.46 4.22
N ASP A 348 9.60 0.16 3.41
CA ASP A 348 10.68 -0.53 2.71
C ASP A 348 11.95 -0.53 3.56
N ARG A 349 12.43 -1.71 3.93
CA ARG A 349 13.65 -1.84 4.74
C ARG A 349 14.93 -1.47 3.99
N THR A 350 14.88 -1.45 2.67
CA THR A 350 15.97 -0.99 1.82
C THR A 350 15.99 0.52 1.66
N GLY A 351 14.95 1.21 2.09
CA GLY A 351 14.81 2.65 2.18
C GLY A 351 13.51 3.17 1.59
N ASP A 352 12.73 3.87 2.39
CA ASP A 352 11.51 4.54 1.93
C ASP A 352 11.84 5.75 1.04
N PHE A 353 10.89 6.20 0.21
CA PHE A 353 11.01 7.36 -0.68
C PHE A 353 12.10 7.20 -1.76
N ASP A 354 12.45 5.97 -2.12
CA ASP A 354 13.59 5.69 -3.00
C ASP A 354 14.91 6.33 -2.48
N LEU A 355 15.04 6.38 -1.16
CA LEU A 355 16.27 6.78 -0.48
C LEU A 355 17.00 5.52 0.01
N PRO A 356 18.34 5.49 -0.05
CA PRO A 356 19.09 4.37 0.52
C PRO A 356 18.82 4.28 2.02
N ALA A 357 18.61 3.06 2.52
CA ALA A 357 18.50 2.85 3.96
C ALA A 357 19.78 3.34 4.66
N THR A 358 19.60 4.11 5.72
CA THR A 358 20.75 4.45 6.58
C THR A 358 21.12 3.22 7.39
N ALA A 359 22.40 2.83 7.35
CA ALA A 359 22.90 1.76 8.20
C ALA A 359 22.52 2.03 9.67
N ALA A 360 22.03 1.02 10.38
CA ALA A 360 21.86 1.10 11.82
C ALA A 360 23.22 1.49 12.44
N ARG A 361 23.26 2.61 13.14
CA ARG A 361 24.44 3.07 13.88
C ARG A 361 24.62 2.29 15.16
#